data_ce74e206d6c7dcd3e18938c81622bd99
#
_entry.id   ce74e206d6c7dcd3e18938c81622bd99
#
_cell.length_a   1.000
_cell.length_b   1.000
_cell.length_c   1.000
_cell.angle_alpha   90.00
_cell.angle_beta   90.00
_cell.angle_gamma   90.00
#
_symmetry.space_group_name_H-M   'P 1'
#
loop_
_entity.id
_entity.type
_entity.pdbx_description
1 polymer ?
#
loop_
_entity_poly.entity_id
_entity_poly.type
_entity_poly.pdbx_seq_one_letter_code
_entity_poly.pdbx_strand_id
1 'polypeptide(L)'
;GTISASLTTLSGTLSIGPTATTYGATTIMLDVLAEARVASQMPIGTFMANAWTDADATPDVLTAPRANMVYIRGQMQADLDLQGATDRLNQNLGVFYALGAFNGQVTLAGGAGMMMLADWAAGSLQGTFVSSLISRGSLGATINLTGQNLYGASVNLMSVIGQVTCPSITLAGSIRTIVAGLWNVPAF
;
A
#
# COMPACT_ATOMS: atom_id res chain seq x y z
N GLY A 1 -10.03 -2.52 -18.96
CA GLY A 1 -9.75 -1.27 -19.66
C GLY A 1 -8.41 -0.69 -19.26
N THR A 2 -7.82 0.14 -20.10
CA THR A 2 -6.56 0.86 -19.80
C THR A 2 -6.89 2.34 -19.80
N ILE A 3 -6.54 3.01 -18.71
CA ILE A 3 -6.52 4.47 -18.63
C ILE A 3 -5.03 4.84 -18.65
N SER A 4 -4.61 5.45 -19.75
CA SER A 4 -3.25 5.99 -19.86
C SER A 4 -3.38 7.48 -20.11
N ALA A 5 -2.91 8.28 -19.19
CA ALA A 5 -2.84 9.72 -19.34
C ALA A 5 -1.37 10.15 -19.19
N SER A 6 -0.82 10.64 -20.27
CA SER A 6 0.44 11.39 -20.25
C SER A 6 0.16 12.81 -19.77
N LEU A 7 -0.40 12.93 -18.56
CA LEU A 7 -0.64 14.22 -17.90
C LEU A 7 0.61 14.56 -17.10
N THR A 8 1.11 15.76 -17.28
CA THR A 8 2.22 16.27 -16.46
C THR A 8 1.83 16.38 -14.99
N THR A 9 0.59 16.67 -14.69
CA THR A 9 0.06 16.69 -13.31
C THR A 9 -1.45 16.45 -13.33
N LEU A 10 -1.93 15.53 -12.48
CA LEU A 10 -3.35 15.36 -12.18
C LEU A 10 -3.63 15.96 -10.80
N SER A 11 -4.61 16.86 -10.74
CA SER A 11 -5.19 17.35 -9.48
C SER A 11 -6.70 17.12 -9.46
N GLY A 12 -7.30 17.01 -8.27
CA GLY A 12 -8.72 16.74 -8.10
C GLY A 12 -9.06 15.25 -8.09
N THR A 13 -10.27 14.85 -8.47
CA THR A 13 -10.76 13.48 -8.34
C THR A 13 -10.85 12.76 -9.68
N LEU A 14 -10.17 11.62 -9.80
CA LEU A 14 -10.37 10.64 -10.86
C LEU A 14 -11.33 9.55 -10.35
N SER A 15 -12.53 9.47 -10.93
CA SER A 15 -13.51 8.44 -10.58
C SER A 15 -13.64 7.41 -11.71
N ILE A 16 -13.53 6.13 -11.35
CA ILE A 16 -13.66 5.02 -12.29
C ILE A 16 -14.89 4.21 -11.87
N GLY A 17 -15.95 4.35 -12.64
CA GLY A 17 -17.22 3.64 -12.42
C GLY A 17 -17.18 2.19 -12.92
N PRO A 18 -18.23 1.39 -12.60
CA PRO A 18 -18.36 0.06 -13.14
C PRO A 18 -18.63 0.15 -14.64
N THR A 19 -17.86 -0.56 -15.44
CA THR A 19 -18.22 -0.83 -16.83
C THR A 19 -19.12 -2.08 -16.87
N ALA A 20 -20.25 -1.98 -17.48
CA ALA A 20 -21.36 -2.96 -17.39
C ALA A 20 -21.06 -4.38 -17.92
N THR A 21 -19.87 -4.66 -18.44
CA THR A 21 -19.63 -5.90 -19.20
C THR A 21 -18.26 -6.56 -19.06
N THR A 22 -17.36 -6.12 -18.17
CA THR A 22 -16.02 -6.78 -18.15
C THR A 22 -15.48 -6.95 -16.74
N TYR A 23 -15.33 -8.19 -16.32
CA TYR A 23 -14.54 -8.61 -15.15
C TYR A 23 -13.02 -8.40 -15.36
N GLY A 24 -12.62 -7.28 -15.93
CA GLY A 24 -11.21 -6.96 -16.20
C GLY A 24 -10.69 -5.94 -15.20
N ALA A 25 -9.52 -6.19 -14.68
CA ALA A 25 -8.81 -5.20 -13.87
C ALA A 25 -8.41 -3.99 -14.73
N THR A 26 -8.55 -2.79 -14.18
CA THR A 26 -8.19 -1.54 -14.86
C THR A 26 -6.69 -1.26 -14.67
N THR A 27 -6.02 -0.85 -15.74
CA THR A 27 -4.66 -0.31 -15.67
C THR A 27 -4.71 1.20 -15.71
N ILE A 28 -4.06 1.85 -14.75
CA ILE A 28 -3.99 3.30 -14.59
C ILE A 28 -2.50 3.69 -14.60
N MET A 29 -2.13 4.56 -15.52
CA MET A 29 -0.76 5.06 -15.65
C MET A 29 -0.80 6.58 -15.69
N LEU A 30 -0.23 7.22 -14.68
CA LEU A 30 -0.20 8.68 -14.51
C LEU A 30 1.24 9.14 -14.33
N ASP A 31 1.52 10.40 -14.56
CA ASP A 31 2.84 10.97 -14.30
C ASP A 31 2.92 11.46 -12.85
N VAL A 32 2.44 12.63 -12.56
CA VAL A 32 2.43 13.20 -11.22
C VAL A 32 1.00 13.41 -10.76
N LEU A 33 0.72 13.01 -9.52
CA LEU A 33 -0.51 13.38 -8.82
C LEU A 33 -0.15 14.43 -7.76
N ALA A 34 -0.92 15.51 -7.73
CA ALA A 34 -0.79 16.56 -6.73
C ALA A 34 -2.19 16.97 -6.28
N GLU A 35 -2.48 16.87 -4.99
CA GLU A 35 -3.81 17.14 -4.44
C GLU A 35 -4.88 16.31 -5.16
N ALA A 36 -4.66 15.00 -5.28
CA ALA A 36 -5.47 14.15 -6.13
C ALA A 36 -6.07 12.95 -5.38
N ARG A 37 -7.31 12.63 -5.71
CA ARG A 37 -7.99 11.43 -5.24
C ARG A 37 -8.30 10.51 -6.42
N VAL A 38 -8.01 9.23 -6.27
CA VAL A 38 -8.33 8.22 -7.26
C VAL A 38 -9.30 7.23 -6.63
N ALA A 39 -10.53 7.17 -7.15
CA ALA A 39 -11.57 6.27 -6.65
C ALA A 39 -12.00 5.31 -7.77
N SER A 40 -11.84 4.02 -7.54
CA SER A 40 -12.28 2.98 -8.46
C SER A 40 -13.33 2.08 -7.80
N GLN A 41 -14.45 1.89 -8.46
CA GLN A 41 -15.44 0.88 -8.07
C GLN A 41 -15.07 -0.52 -8.58
N MET A 42 -14.01 -0.64 -9.38
CA MET A 42 -13.52 -1.89 -9.96
C MET A 42 -12.13 -2.24 -9.43
N PRO A 43 -11.78 -3.53 -9.40
CA PRO A 43 -10.41 -3.93 -9.12
C PRO A 43 -9.41 -3.25 -10.06
N ILE A 44 -8.33 -2.74 -9.47
CA ILE A 44 -7.20 -2.18 -10.22
C ILE A 44 -6.20 -3.30 -10.50
N GLY A 45 -5.88 -3.53 -11.77
CA GLY A 45 -4.83 -4.44 -12.17
C GLY A 45 -3.45 -3.85 -11.88
N THR A 46 -3.23 -2.66 -12.40
CA THR A 46 -1.99 -1.93 -12.21
C THR A 46 -2.28 -0.44 -12.06
N PHE A 47 -1.74 0.14 -11.00
CA PHE A 47 -1.65 1.57 -10.79
C PHE A 47 -0.18 1.99 -10.81
N MET A 48 0.17 2.93 -11.67
CA MET A 48 1.53 3.45 -11.76
C MET A 48 1.52 4.97 -11.76
N ALA A 49 2.43 5.56 -10.98
CA ALA A 49 2.71 7.00 -11.03
C ALA A 49 4.19 7.28 -10.78
N ASN A 50 4.67 8.42 -11.26
CA ASN A 50 6.02 8.86 -10.97
C ASN A 50 6.13 9.47 -9.58
N ALA A 51 5.13 10.23 -9.13
CA ALA A 51 5.05 10.76 -7.78
C ALA A 51 3.60 11.04 -7.39
N TRP A 52 3.33 11.08 -6.10
CA TRP A 52 2.06 11.52 -5.53
C TRP A 52 2.34 12.40 -4.31
N THR A 53 2.04 13.69 -4.45
CA THR A 53 2.30 14.70 -3.42
C THR A 53 1.00 15.25 -2.87
N ASP A 54 0.98 15.44 -1.57
CA ASP A 54 -0.11 16.04 -0.81
C ASP A 54 0.48 17.23 -0.03
N ALA A 55 0.00 18.43 -0.29
CA ALA A 55 0.48 19.65 0.33
C ALA A 55 -0.59 20.35 1.18
N ASP A 56 -1.84 19.90 1.09
CA ASP A 56 -2.94 20.44 1.88
C ASP A 56 -3.27 19.54 3.10
N ALA A 57 -4.30 19.90 3.86
CA ALA A 57 -4.71 19.13 5.03
C ALA A 57 -5.72 18.01 4.70
N THR A 58 -6.08 17.83 3.43
CA THR A 58 -7.08 16.86 3.02
C THR A 58 -6.37 15.64 2.42
N PRO A 59 -6.30 14.49 3.12
CA PRO A 59 -5.51 13.36 2.64
C PRO A 59 -5.89 12.93 1.22
N ASP A 60 -4.89 12.86 0.37
CA ASP A 60 -4.99 12.20 -0.92
C ASP A 60 -5.16 10.69 -0.72
N VAL A 61 -5.93 10.03 -1.58
CA VAL A 61 -6.21 8.61 -1.39
C VAL A 61 -6.42 7.87 -2.72
N LEU A 62 -5.90 6.66 -2.78
CA LEU A 62 -6.30 5.64 -3.75
C LEU A 62 -7.30 4.69 -3.10
N THR A 63 -8.55 4.80 -3.53
CA THR A 63 -9.63 3.91 -3.07
C THR A 63 -10.01 2.93 -4.16
N ALA A 64 -10.03 1.63 -3.85
CA ALA A 64 -10.48 0.58 -4.76
C ALA A 64 -10.91 -0.67 -3.98
N PRO A 65 -11.69 -1.60 -4.57
CA PRO A 65 -11.93 -2.89 -3.94
C PRO A 65 -10.65 -3.67 -3.66
N ARG A 66 -9.73 -3.66 -4.62
CA ARG A 66 -8.39 -4.27 -4.52
C ARG A 66 -7.48 -3.73 -5.62
N ALA A 67 -6.16 -3.90 -5.45
CA ALA A 67 -5.16 -3.63 -6.48
C ALA A 67 -4.17 -4.80 -6.58
N ASN A 68 -3.90 -5.27 -7.79
CA ASN A 68 -2.87 -6.31 -7.96
C ASN A 68 -1.47 -5.70 -7.85
N MET A 69 -1.26 -4.51 -8.41
CA MET A 69 0.00 -3.79 -8.31
C MET A 69 -0.24 -2.28 -8.17
N VAL A 70 0.43 -1.70 -7.19
CA VAL A 70 0.60 -0.25 -7.04
C VAL A 70 2.10 0.04 -7.13
N TYR A 71 2.51 0.90 -8.04
CA TYR A 71 3.91 1.22 -8.30
C TYR A 71 4.11 2.73 -8.37
N ILE A 72 4.84 3.29 -7.42
CA ILE A 72 5.18 4.71 -7.35
C ILE A 72 6.70 4.86 -7.42
N ARG A 73 7.20 5.58 -8.41
CA ARG A 73 8.64 5.77 -8.63
C ARG A 73 9.30 6.71 -7.62
N GLY A 74 8.62 7.79 -7.28
CA GLY A 74 9.10 8.82 -6.37
C GLY A 74 8.43 8.71 -5.00
N GLN A 75 8.32 9.86 -4.34
CA GLN A 75 7.60 9.94 -3.07
C GLN A 75 6.11 9.68 -3.25
N MET A 76 5.49 9.14 -2.20
CA MET A 76 4.06 8.96 -2.08
C MET A 76 3.59 9.45 -0.72
N GLN A 77 2.72 10.45 -0.74
CA GLN A 77 2.10 11.03 0.46
C GLN A 77 0.61 10.69 0.56
N ALA A 78 0.10 9.94 -0.40
CA ALA A 78 -1.29 9.51 -0.44
C ALA A 78 -1.52 8.21 0.34
N ASP A 79 -2.74 8.05 0.83
CA ASP A 79 -3.21 6.83 1.48
C ASP A 79 -3.64 5.76 0.46
N LEU A 80 -3.56 4.50 0.85
CA LEU A 80 -4.17 3.36 0.15
C LEU A 80 -5.33 2.82 0.96
N ASP A 81 -6.53 2.83 0.39
CA ASP A 81 -7.73 2.28 1.02
C ASP A 81 -8.37 1.21 0.11
N LEU A 82 -8.13 -0.05 0.42
CA LEU A 82 -8.55 -1.20 -0.38
C LEU A 82 -9.51 -2.09 0.43
N GLN A 83 -10.80 -1.74 0.41
CA GLN A 83 -11.82 -2.30 1.31
C GLN A 83 -12.85 -3.24 0.63
N GLY A 84 -12.56 -3.74 -0.56
CA GLY A 84 -13.47 -4.63 -1.27
C GLY A 84 -13.19 -6.12 -1.06
N ALA A 85 -13.77 -6.94 -1.93
CA ALA A 85 -13.54 -8.37 -1.93
C ALA A 85 -12.07 -8.70 -2.24
N THR A 86 -11.52 -9.62 -1.46
CA THR A 86 -10.17 -10.14 -1.61
C THR A 86 -10.04 -11.07 -2.83
N ASP A 87 -8.84 -11.37 -3.22
CA ASP A 87 -8.53 -12.43 -4.17
C ASP A 87 -8.59 -13.83 -3.51
N ARG A 88 -8.15 -14.85 -4.27
CA ARG A 88 -8.11 -16.25 -3.79
C ARG A 88 -7.12 -16.49 -2.65
N LEU A 89 -6.18 -15.57 -2.44
CA LEU A 89 -5.17 -15.62 -1.37
C LEU A 89 -5.57 -14.75 -0.18
N ASN A 90 -6.80 -14.25 -0.14
CA ASN A 90 -7.32 -13.29 0.82
C ASN A 90 -6.54 -11.95 0.82
N GLN A 91 -6.08 -11.51 -0.35
CA GLN A 91 -5.34 -10.26 -0.53
C GLN A 91 -6.22 -9.21 -1.20
N ASN A 92 -6.15 -7.97 -0.72
CA ASN A 92 -6.63 -6.77 -1.42
C ASN A 92 -5.49 -6.08 -2.17
N LEU A 93 -4.25 -6.31 -1.75
CA LEU A 93 -3.06 -5.74 -2.36
C LEU A 93 -2.10 -6.86 -2.75
N GLY A 94 -1.86 -7.05 -4.04
CA GLY A 94 -0.88 -8.01 -4.51
C GLY A 94 0.53 -7.52 -4.22
N VAL A 95 0.93 -6.42 -4.84
CA VAL A 95 2.26 -5.83 -4.71
C VAL A 95 2.17 -4.31 -4.59
N PHE A 96 2.91 -3.75 -3.65
CA PHE A 96 3.11 -2.30 -3.51
C PHE A 96 4.59 -1.97 -3.57
N TYR A 97 4.95 -1.14 -4.52
CA TYR A 97 6.28 -0.53 -4.64
C TYR A 97 6.19 0.98 -4.46
N ALA A 98 6.88 1.54 -3.47
CA ALA A 98 7.17 2.96 -3.36
C ALA A 98 8.69 3.13 -3.33
N LEU A 99 9.27 3.61 -4.42
CA LEU A 99 10.72 3.72 -4.57
C LEU A 99 11.28 5.04 -4.02
N GLY A 100 10.43 5.96 -3.60
CA GLY A 100 10.73 7.13 -2.77
C GLY A 100 10.13 6.98 -1.38
N ALA A 101 10.19 8.05 -0.57
CA ALA A 101 9.60 8.06 0.76
C ALA A 101 8.07 7.86 0.67
N PHE A 102 7.55 7.03 1.56
CA PHE A 102 6.13 6.80 1.76
C PHE A 102 5.74 7.23 3.17
N ASN A 103 4.75 8.11 3.30
CA ASN A 103 4.27 8.61 4.59
C ASN A 103 2.74 8.48 4.75
N GLY A 104 2.10 7.71 3.89
CA GLY A 104 0.66 7.48 3.92
C GLY A 104 0.23 6.34 4.84
N GLN A 105 -1.07 6.13 4.87
CA GLN A 105 -1.71 5.01 5.53
C GLN A 105 -2.06 3.94 4.51
N VAL A 106 -2.02 2.68 4.94
CA VAL A 106 -2.47 1.53 4.15
C VAL A 106 -3.56 0.81 4.92
N THR A 107 -4.78 0.81 4.39
CA THR A 107 -5.93 0.14 4.98
C THR A 107 -6.46 -0.93 4.03
N LEU A 108 -6.48 -2.17 4.50
CA LEU A 108 -6.86 -3.34 3.71
C LEU A 108 -7.97 -4.11 4.43
N ALA A 109 -9.02 -4.52 3.71
CA ALA A 109 -10.01 -5.46 4.26
C ALA A 109 -9.41 -6.87 4.45
N GLY A 110 -8.45 -7.25 3.64
CA GLY A 110 -7.71 -8.51 3.71
C GLY A 110 -6.22 -8.28 3.91
N GLY A 111 -5.38 -9.04 3.23
CA GLY A 111 -3.94 -8.95 3.34
C GLY A 111 -3.24 -8.31 2.14
N ALA A 112 -1.92 -8.23 2.26
CA ALA A 112 -1.01 -7.89 1.17
C ALA A 112 -0.04 -9.04 0.86
N GLY A 113 0.29 -9.19 -0.43
CA GLY A 113 1.35 -10.11 -0.88
C GLY A 113 2.72 -9.54 -0.54
N MET A 114 3.12 -8.46 -1.18
CA MET A 114 4.42 -7.82 -0.95
C MET A 114 4.29 -6.31 -0.90
N MET A 115 4.95 -5.72 0.09
CA MET A 115 5.17 -4.28 0.18
C MET A 115 6.68 -4.02 0.19
N MET A 116 7.17 -3.29 -0.81
CA MET A 116 8.56 -2.89 -0.91
C MET A 116 8.66 -1.38 -0.98
N LEU A 117 9.24 -0.79 0.05
CA LEU A 117 9.27 0.65 0.26
C LEU A 117 10.72 1.12 0.36
N ALA A 118 11.01 2.33 -0.15
CA ALA A 118 12.32 2.91 0.07
C ALA A 118 12.49 3.34 1.52
N ASP A 119 11.48 4.00 2.08
CA ASP A 119 11.42 4.46 3.46
C ASP A 119 9.97 4.65 3.87
N TRP A 120 9.62 4.29 5.11
CA TRP A 120 8.29 4.52 5.69
C TRP A 120 8.44 5.04 7.11
N ALA A 121 8.72 6.32 7.24
CA ALA A 121 9.05 6.94 8.52
C ALA A 121 7.83 7.17 9.42
N ALA A 122 6.63 7.33 8.84
CA ALA A 122 5.40 7.59 9.56
C ALA A 122 4.19 7.07 8.78
N GLY A 123 3.07 6.84 9.47
CA GLY A 123 1.83 6.34 8.90
C GLY A 123 1.31 5.09 9.60
N SER A 124 0.46 4.32 8.92
CA SER A 124 -0.09 3.10 9.50
C SER A 124 -0.34 2.01 8.45
N LEU A 125 -0.26 0.77 8.90
CA LEU A 125 -0.68 -0.41 8.16
C LEU A 125 -1.78 -1.11 8.95
N GLN A 126 -2.94 -1.24 8.37
CA GLN A 126 -4.07 -1.98 8.91
C GLN A 126 -4.52 -3.04 7.89
N GLY A 127 -4.73 -4.27 8.36
CA GLY A 127 -5.16 -5.36 7.49
C GLY A 127 -5.17 -6.69 8.22
N THR A 128 -5.23 -7.78 7.47
CA THR A 128 -5.19 -9.12 8.07
C THR A 128 -3.76 -9.65 8.17
N PHE A 129 -2.99 -9.57 7.10
CA PHE A 129 -1.60 -10.02 7.05
C PHE A 129 -0.81 -9.32 5.94
N VAL A 130 0.52 -9.42 6.00
CA VAL A 130 1.43 -9.07 4.90
C VAL A 130 2.43 -10.20 4.70
N SER A 131 2.48 -10.77 3.50
CA SER A 131 3.43 -11.87 3.27
C SER A 131 4.88 -11.38 3.32
N SER A 132 5.19 -10.24 2.69
CA SER A 132 6.53 -9.66 2.74
C SER A 132 6.45 -8.15 2.91
N LEU A 133 7.06 -7.63 3.97
CA LEU A 133 7.22 -6.20 4.24
C LEU A 133 8.71 -5.87 4.19
N ILE A 134 9.10 -5.11 3.19
CA ILE A 134 10.51 -4.76 2.92
C ILE A 134 10.64 -3.25 2.92
N SER A 135 11.51 -2.71 3.76
CA SER A 135 11.93 -1.32 3.72
C SER A 135 13.45 -1.23 3.49
N ARG A 136 13.86 -0.46 2.50
CA ARG A 136 15.29 -0.20 2.23
C ARG A 136 15.87 0.86 3.17
N GLY A 137 15.03 1.74 3.70
CA GLY A 137 15.33 2.71 4.74
C GLY A 137 14.73 2.28 6.07
N SER A 138 14.13 3.23 6.78
CA SER A 138 13.51 3.02 8.08
C SER A 138 12.06 2.53 7.95
N LEU A 139 11.55 1.92 9.01
CA LEU A 139 10.17 1.54 9.19
C LEU A 139 9.67 2.10 10.52
N GLY A 140 8.88 3.19 10.45
CA GLY A 140 8.32 3.90 11.60
C GLY A 140 6.79 3.91 11.64
N ALA A 141 6.13 3.21 10.74
CA ALA A 141 4.68 3.14 10.71
C ALA A 141 4.10 2.29 11.85
N THR A 142 2.93 2.62 12.33
CA THR A 142 2.14 1.76 13.22
C THR A 142 1.61 0.56 12.42
N ILE A 143 1.81 -0.67 12.93
CA ILE A 143 1.39 -1.90 12.25
C ILE A 143 0.33 -2.60 13.09
N ASN A 144 -0.84 -2.87 12.49
CA ASN A 144 -1.93 -3.62 13.09
C ASN A 144 -2.45 -4.68 12.11
N LEU A 145 -2.10 -5.95 12.34
CA LEU A 145 -2.49 -7.08 11.51
C LEU A 145 -3.35 -8.05 12.33
N THR A 146 -4.63 -8.11 11.99
CA THR A 146 -5.67 -8.81 12.77
C THR A 146 -5.86 -10.27 12.38
N GLY A 147 -5.09 -10.79 11.43
CA GLY A 147 -5.22 -12.15 10.93
C GLY A 147 -3.88 -12.79 10.56
N GLN A 148 -3.99 -13.88 9.84
CA GLN A 148 -2.86 -14.71 9.42
C GLN A 148 -3.06 -15.11 7.96
N ASN A 149 -1.95 -15.34 7.27
CA ASN A 149 -1.96 -15.93 5.93
C ASN A 149 -2.15 -17.46 6.01
N LEU A 150 -2.14 -18.11 4.87
CA LEU A 150 -2.29 -19.56 4.76
C LEU A 150 -1.23 -20.39 5.53
N TYR A 151 -0.14 -19.75 5.96
CA TYR A 151 0.95 -20.38 6.72
C TYR A 151 0.92 -20.06 8.22
N GLY A 152 -0.15 -19.44 8.70
CA GLY A 152 -0.34 -19.10 10.12
C GLY A 152 0.51 -17.93 10.60
N ALA A 153 0.98 -17.08 9.71
CA ALA A 153 1.77 -15.91 10.03
C ALA A 153 1.04 -14.60 9.68
N SER A 154 1.15 -13.59 10.52
CA SER A 154 0.76 -12.23 10.15
C SER A 154 1.77 -11.59 9.20
N VAL A 155 3.06 -11.93 9.34
CA VAL A 155 4.13 -11.53 8.41
C VAL A 155 5.06 -12.71 8.17
N ASN A 156 5.29 -13.12 6.92
CA ASN A 156 6.30 -14.16 6.63
C ASN A 156 7.71 -13.57 6.65
N LEU A 157 7.93 -12.42 6.04
CA LEU A 157 9.21 -11.74 5.99
C LEU A 157 9.03 -10.26 6.31
N MET A 158 9.73 -9.79 7.34
CA MET A 158 9.97 -8.37 7.60
C MET A 158 11.46 -8.09 7.40
N SER A 159 11.80 -7.30 6.40
CA SER A 159 13.19 -6.95 6.08
C SER A 159 13.34 -5.43 6.05
N VAL A 160 14.11 -4.87 6.98
CA VAL A 160 14.36 -3.44 7.11
C VAL A 160 15.86 -3.20 7.15
N ILE A 161 16.41 -2.53 6.12
CA ILE A 161 17.86 -2.26 6.07
C ILE A 161 18.27 -1.20 7.10
N GLY A 162 17.43 -0.17 7.28
CA GLY A 162 17.62 0.88 8.28
C GLY A 162 17.12 0.50 9.67
N GLN A 163 16.40 1.42 10.28
CA GLN A 163 15.83 1.27 11.62
C GLN A 163 14.37 0.86 11.60
N VAL A 164 13.97 -0.03 12.52
CA VAL A 164 12.58 -0.25 12.91
C VAL A 164 12.30 0.61 14.14
N THR A 165 11.47 1.64 13.96
CA THR A 165 11.06 2.60 15.00
C THR A 165 9.55 2.66 15.17
N CYS A 166 8.84 1.61 14.76
CA CYS A 166 7.39 1.54 14.82
C CYS A 166 6.87 1.91 16.22
N PRO A 167 5.92 2.84 16.35
CA PRO A 167 5.30 3.16 17.64
C PRO A 167 4.61 1.96 18.27
N SER A 168 4.01 1.11 17.46
CA SER A 168 3.47 -0.19 17.87
C SER A 168 3.43 -1.18 16.71
N ILE A 169 3.57 -2.46 17.04
CA ILE A 169 3.35 -3.58 16.13
C ILE A 169 2.41 -4.55 16.83
N THR A 170 1.17 -4.63 16.37
CA THR A 170 0.13 -5.55 16.88
C THR A 170 -0.16 -6.61 15.84
N LEU A 171 -0.03 -7.88 16.20
CA LEU A 171 -0.17 -9.01 15.29
C LEU A 171 -1.07 -10.08 15.92
N ALA A 172 -2.01 -10.62 15.15
CA ALA A 172 -2.79 -11.79 15.58
C ALA A 172 -2.00 -13.11 15.46
N GLY A 173 -0.91 -13.11 14.70
CA GLY A 173 -0.04 -14.27 14.49
C GLY A 173 1.44 -13.91 14.66
N SER A 174 2.30 -14.71 14.07
CA SER A 174 3.76 -14.55 14.17
C SER A 174 4.36 -13.72 13.04
N ILE A 175 5.57 -13.22 13.25
CA ILE A 175 6.51 -12.90 12.18
C ILE A 175 7.46 -14.10 12.04
N ARG A 176 7.54 -14.71 10.85
CA ARG A 176 8.39 -15.89 10.66
C ARG A 176 9.87 -15.54 10.51
N THR A 177 10.16 -14.44 9.82
CA THR A 177 11.54 -13.99 9.60
C THR A 177 11.62 -12.48 9.76
N ILE A 178 12.55 -12.03 10.57
CA ILE A 178 12.88 -10.62 10.75
C ILE A 178 14.36 -10.42 10.38
N VAL A 179 14.62 -9.47 9.52
CA VAL A 179 15.95 -8.94 9.22
C VAL A 179 15.89 -7.44 9.41
N ALA A 180 16.62 -6.90 10.38
CA ALA A 180 16.63 -5.46 10.65
C ALA A 180 18.06 -5.00 10.95
N GLY A 181 18.42 -3.83 10.42
CA GLY A 181 19.71 -3.19 10.74
C GLY A 181 19.74 -2.76 12.20
N LEU A 182 18.71 -2.11 12.67
CA LEU A 182 18.51 -1.74 14.07
C LEU A 182 17.04 -1.91 14.45
N TRP A 183 16.79 -2.54 15.61
CA TRP A 183 15.46 -2.70 16.16
C TRP A 183 15.29 -1.80 17.39
N ASN A 184 14.45 -0.79 17.27
CA ASN A 184 14.16 0.17 18.34
C ASN A 184 12.64 0.36 18.47
N VAL A 185 11.96 -0.72 18.82
CA VAL A 185 10.51 -0.72 19.06
C VAL A 185 10.29 -0.75 20.56
N PRO A 186 9.32 0.01 21.11
CA PRO A 186 8.94 -0.14 22.52
C PRO A 186 8.64 -1.60 22.86
N ALA A 187 8.95 -2.01 24.07
CA ALA A 187 8.67 -3.38 24.51
C ALA A 187 7.18 -3.71 24.35
N PHE A 188 6.89 -4.90 23.84
CA PHE A 188 5.54 -5.44 23.67
C PHE A 188 4.90 -5.71 25.02
#